data_cf5ddb78aa38f0f731e5a517142d45f0
#
_entry.id   cf5ddb78aa38f0f731e5a517142d45f0
#
_cell.length_a   1.000
_cell.length_b   1.000
_cell.length_c   1.000
_cell.angle_alpha   90.00
_cell.angle_beta   90.00
_cell.angle_gamma   90.00
#
_symmetry.space_group_name_H-M   'P 1'
#
loop_
_entity.id
_entity.type
_entity.pdbx_description
1 polymer ?
#
loop_
_entity_poly.entity_id
_entity_poly.type
_entity_poly.pdbx_seq_one_letter_code
_entity_poly.pdbx_strand_id
1 'polypeptide(L)'
;MKISITITSEYNRLFGHDFTRFMDVGRWAEAAGIDQLDIAEHLLMGDGKSYPFGEYPAPLDDPWPEPIAALAAIAAVTHTVRLGTGVLIAPLRPPALLAKQLATLDRISNGRLDIGLAAGWQREEYQACAIPFAQRNQRMDDTVRACRALWTGERVTLKLPTVELDNVLAVPTPVQAPLPIWYGGSPGAATAQRIAEFGQGWVPLFLPEDALAAGIVLIREAFAARDRDPATLQVRHQLFAQFTAAGQLDLDATFAPVDRLRDIGVTMVSLGLGWSIRDPADVEATIAAIGAWGKKHL
;
A
#
# COMPACT_ATOMS: atom_id res chain seq x y z
N MET A 1 2.95 4.46 -17.53
CA MET A 1 3.09 3.75 -16.23
C MET A 1 3.22 4.79 -15.12
N LYS A 2 2.83 4.50 -13.88
CA LYS A 2 2.96 5.42 -12.74
C LYS A 2 4.15 5.06 -11.87
N ILE A 3 4.63 6.04 -11.08
CA ILE A 3 5.70 5.84 -10.08
C ILE A 3 5.14 6.11 -8.69
N SER A 4 5.39 5.19 -7.76
CA SER A 4 5.19 5.44 -6.34
C SER A 4 6.49 5.37 -5.55
N ILE A 5 6.53 6.05 -4.41
CA ILE A 5 7.59 5.93 -3.41
C ILE A 5 6.97 5.35 -2.15
N THR A 6 7.57 4.28 -1.62
CA THR A 6 7.11 3.63 -0.39
C THR A 6 8.03 4.01 0.78
N ILE A 7 7.42 4.43 1.87
CA ILE A 7 8.09 4.70 3.15
C ILE A 7 7.86 3.49 4.06
N THR A 8 8.95 2.90 4.51
CA THR A 8 9.00 1.76 5.44
C THR A 8 9.91 2.09 6.62
N SER A 9 10.23 1.13 7.47
CA SER A 9 11.10 1.38 8.65
C SER A 9 12.50 1.91 8.30
N GLU A 10 13.02 1.60 7.11
CA GLU A 10 14.33 2.09 6.63
C GLU A 10 14.41 3.62 6.53
N TYR A 11 13.29 4.30 6.63
CA TYR A 11 13.20 5.73 6.84
C TYR A 11 14.09 6.21 8.01
N ASN A 12 14.26 5.39 9.05
CA ASN A 12 15.12 5.67 10.19
C ASN A 12 16.57 6.01 9.80
N ARG A 13 17.09 5.38 8.74
CA ARG A 13 18.45 5.67 8.26
C ARG A 13 18.58 7.06 7.63
N LEU A 14 17.48 7.62 7.14
CA LEU A 14 17.47 8.93 6.48
C LEU A 14 17.23 10.08 7.46
N PHE A 15 16.35 9.89 8.42
CA PHE A 15 15.86 10.98 9.27
C PHE A 15 15.81 10.63 10.76
N GLY A 16 16.31 9.45 11.16
CA GLY A 16 16.16 8.97 12.52
C GLY A 16 14.68 8.87 12.91
N HIS A 17 14.35 9.27 14.13
CA HIS A 17 12.99 9.27 14.66
C HIS A 17 12.22 10.58 14.36
N ASP A 18 12.72 11.44 13.44
CA ASP A 18 12.05 12.69 13.09
C ASP A 18 10.93 12.46 12.05
N PHE A 19 9.75 12.11 12.52
CA PHE A 19 8.56 11.92 11.69
C PHE A 19 7.98 13.22 11.13
N THR A 20 8.45 14.39 11.54
CA THR A 20 8.05 15.67 10.93
C THR A 20 8.53 15.76 9.49
N ARG A 21 9.60 15.02 9.13
CA ARG A 21 10.16 14.94 7.77
C ARG A 21 9.22 14.28 6.76
N PHE A 22 8.20 13.55 7.18
CA PHE A 22 7.18 13.03 6.25
C PHE A 22 6.49 14.12 5.46
N MET A 23 6.29 15.28 6.08
CA MET A 23 5.68 16.42 5.37
C MET A 23 6.61 16.98 4.29
N ASP A 24 7.93 16.99 4.52
CA ASP A 24 8.91 17.40 3.50
C ASP A 24 8.95 16.39 2.35
N VAL A 25 9.01 15.09 2.66
CA VAL A 25 8.93 14.02 1.64
C VAL A 25 7.66 14.18 0.78
N GLY A 26 6.53 14.50 1.43
CA GLY A 26 5.28 14.80 0.73
C GLY A 26 5.40 15.95 -0.26
N ARG A 27 5.96 17.07 0.17
CA ARG A 27 6.18 18.27 -0.69
C ARG A 27 7.16 17.98 -1.83
N TRP A 28 8.27 17.29 -1.55
CA TRP A 28 9.25 16.94 -2.57
C TRP A 28 8.70 15.97 -3.61
N ALA A 29 7.96 14.95 -3.18
CA ALA A 29 7.31 14.02 -4.10
C ALA A 29 6.28 14.72 -5.01
N GLU A 30 5.45 15.59 -4.45
CA GLU A 30 4.49 16.38 -5.22
C GLU A 30 5.19 17.31 -6.21
N ALA A 31 6.21 18.06 -5.79
CA ALA A 31 6.99 18.95 -6.65
C ALA A 31 7.71 18.18 -7.78
N ALA A 32 8.21 16.98 -7.49
CA ALA A 32 8.83 16.10 -8.47
C ALA A 32 7.82 15.49 -9.46
N GLY A 33 6.53 15.47 -9.14
CA GLY A 33 5.49 14.84 -9.94
C GLY A 33 5.45 13.32 -9.76
N ILE A 34 5.81 12.82 -8.60
CA ILE A 34 5.57 11.43 -8.19
C ILE A 34 4.06 11.20 -8.10
N ASP A 35 3.58 10.09 -8.66
CA ASP A 35 2.14 9.82 -8.72
C ASP A 35 1.56 9.47 -7.35
N GLN A 36 2.31 8.74 -6.51
CA GLN A 36 1.81 8.24 -5.23
C GLN A 36 2.91 8.09 -4.17
N LEU A 37 2.55 8.40 -2.91
CA LEU A 37 3.33 8.04 -1.73
C LEU A 37 2.60 6.96 -0.94
N ASP A 38 3.33 5.90 -0.60
CA ASP A 38 2.80 4.77 0.18
C ASP A 38 3.52 4.67 1.52
N ILE A 39 2.77 4.37 2.59
CA ILE A 39 3.34 4.03 3.90
C ILE A 39 2.96 2.60 4.25
N ALA A 40 3.98 1.79 4.55
CA ALA A 40 3.80 0.41 5.02
C ALA A 40 3.56 0.37 6.53
N GLU A 41 3.06 -0.76 7.03
CA GLU A 41 2.70 -0.93 8.43
C GLU A 41 3.34 -2.15 9.08
N HIS A 42 3.82 -1.93 10.29
CA HIS A 42 3.84 -2.90 11.38
C HIS A 42 3.41 -2.17 12.68
N LEU A 43 2.56 -2.82 13.51
CA LEU A 43 2.17 -2.27 14.82
C LEU A 43 3.29 -2.45 15.84
N LEU A 44 4.00 -3.56 15.75
CA LEU A 44 5.15 -3.93 16.56
C LEU A 44 5.98 -4.97 15.81
N MET A 45 7.21 -5.19 16.22
CA MET A 45 8.06 -6.23 15.69
C MET A 45 8.30 -7.32 16.74
N GLY A 46 8.10 -8.58 16.34
CA GLY A 46 8.52 -9.76 17.07
C GLY A 46 9.99 -10.10 16.81
N ASP A 47 10.34 -11.37 16.91
CA ASP A 47 11.74 -11.82 16.71
C ASP A 47 12.12 -12.07 15.23
N GLY A 48 11.24 -11.74 14.30
CA GLY A 48 11.48 -11.87 12.85
C GLY A 48 11.45 -13.29 12.28
N LYS A 49 11.42 -14.33 13.14
CA LYS A 49 11.50 -15.75 12.69
C LYS A 49 10.34 -16.22 11.84
N SER A 50 9.17 -15.58 11.98
CA SER A 50 7.98 -15.90 11.19
C SER A 50 7.90 -15.18 9.85
N TYR A 51 8.95 -14.43 9.46
CA TYR A 51 8.99 -13.72 8.18
C TYR A 51 8.92 -14.69 6.99
N PRO A 52 7.96 -14.51 6.07
CA PRO A 52 7.67 -15.52 5.06
C PRO A 52 8.66 -15.60 3.91
N PHE A 53 9.61 -14.65 3.81
CA PHE A 53 10.55 -14.53 2.71
C PHE A 53 12.01 -14.79 3.11
N GLY A 54 12.24 -15.54 4.20
CA GLY A 54 13.58 -15.88 4.70
C GLY A 54 14.00 -15.09 5.92
N GLU A 55 15.20 -14.52 5.93
CA GLU A 55 15.65 -13.65 7.00
C GLU A 55 15.00 -12.26 6.87
N TYR A 56 14.56 -11.69 8.00
CA TYR A 56 13.98 -10.34 7.99
C TYR A 56 15.07 -9.31 7.61
N PRO A 57 14.84 -8.46 6.60
CA PRO A 57 15.93 -7.71 5.94
C PRO A 57 16.32 -6.40 6.64
N ALA A 58 15.70 -6.04 7.75
CA ALA A 58 15.91 -4.78 8.45
C ALA A 58 16.14 -5.00 9.96
N PRO A 59 16.72 -4.04 10.69
CA PRO A 59 16.73 -4.06 12.15
C PRO A 59 15.32 -4.17 12.74
N LEU A 60 15.16 -5.02 13.76
CA LEU A 60 13.85 -5.26 14.37
C LEU A 60 13.38 -4.09 15.26
N ASP A 61 14.28 -3.21 15.64
CA ASP A 61 14.05 -2.00 16.43
C ASP A 61 13.89 -0.72 15.57
N ASP A 62 13.92 -0.86 14.24
CA ASP A 62 13.59 0.26 13.36
C ASP A 62 12.15 0.75 13.58
N PRO A 63 11.91 2.07 13.65
CA PRO A 63 10.59 2.62 13.93
C PRO A 63 9.65 2.46 12.73
N TRP A 64 8.47 1.92 12.99
CA TRP A 64 7.38 1.86 12.03
C TRP A 64 6.38 2.98 12.30
N PRO A 65 6.12 3.88 11.33
CA PRO A 65 5.06 4.88 11.50
C PRO A 65 3.68 4.23 11.42
N GLU A 66 2.71 4.76 12.17
CA GLU A 66 1.31 4.41 11.93
C GLU A 66 0.84 5.08 10.63
N PRO A 67 0.41 4.30 9.60
CA PRO A 67 0.27 4.85 8.26
C PRO A 67 -0.85 5.88 8.11
N ILE A 68 -1.96 5.73 8.85
CA ILE A 68 -3.11 6.66 8.72
C ILE A 68 -2.74 8.01 9.32
N ALA A 69 -2.06 8.03 10.46
CA ALA A 69 -1.60 9.27 11.09
C ALA A 69 -0.55 9.98 10.22
N ALA A 70 0.43 9.25 9.70
CA ALA A 70 1.48 9.80 8.85
C ALA A 70 0.92 10.32 7.51
N LEU A 71 0.01 9.58 6.87
CA LEU A 71 -0.65 10.01 5.64
C LEU A 71 -1.54 11.24 5.86
N ALA A 72 -2.17 11.39 7.03
CA ALA A 72 -2.95 12.59 7.35
C ALA A 72 -2.05 13.84 7.45
N ALA A 73 -0.85 13.71 8.02
CA ALA A 73 0.12 14.80 8.05
C ALA A 73 0.61 15.19 6.63
N ILE A 74 0.89 14.20 5.78
CA ILE A 74 1.25 14.44 4.37
C ILE A 74 0.08 15.07 3.61
N ALA A 75 -1.15 14.58 3.81
CA ALA A 75 -2.34 15.11 3.15
C ALA A 75 -2.54 16.62 3.42
N ALA A 76 -2.20 17.06 4.62
CA ALA A 76 -2.37 18.46 5.04
C ALA A 76 -1.42 19.44 4.33
N VAL A 77 -0.34 18.95 3.73
CA VAL A 77 0.71 19.77 3.07
C VAL A 77 0.86 19.50 1.58
N THR A 78 0.01 18.65 1.01
CA THR A 78 0.02 18.25 -0.41
C THR A 78 -1.38 18.37 -1.02
N HIS A 79 -1.46 18.47 -2.36
CA HIS A 79 -2.71 18.72 -3.08
C HIS A 79 -2.98 17.76 -4.24
N THR A 80 -1.94 17.16 -4.83
CA THR A 80 -2.05 16.36 -6.06
C THR A 80 -1.51 14.95 -5.94
N VAL A 81 -0.39 14.74 -5.22
CA VAL A 81 0.18 13.41 -5.02
C VAL A 81 -0.82 12.49 -4.33
N ARG A 82 -1.04 11.28 -4.88
CA ARG A 82 -1.90 10.29 -4.24
C ARG A 82 -1.24 9.71 -3.02
N LEU A 83 -2.04 9.27 -2.08
CA LEU A 83 -1.62 8.75 -0.78
C LEU A 83 -2.07 7.30 -0.66
N GLY A 84 -1.16 6.40 -0.34
CA GLY A 84 -1.45 4.99 -0.27
C GLY A 84 -0.95 4.32 1.01
N THR A 85 -1.56 3.19 1.35
CA THR A 85 -0.95 2.28 2.31
C THR A 85 -0.27 1.12 1.57
N GLY A 86 0.95 0.80 1.96
CA GLY A 86 1.73 -0.15 1.18
C GLY A 86 2.36 -1.31 1.94
N VAL A 87 1.60 -2.09 2.77
CA VAL A 87 0.14 -2.19 2.95
C VAL A 87 -0.25 -2.00 4.42
N LEU A 88 -1.55 -1.76 4.68
CA LEU A 88 -2.13 -1.71 6.02
C LEU A 88 -2.68 -3.09 6.41
N ILE A 89 -2.45 -3.52 7.65
CA ILE A 89 -2.90 -4.83 8.17
C ILE A 89 -4.34 -4.68 8.69
N ALA A 90 -5.31 -4.73 7.78
CA ALA A 90 -6.71 -4.43 8.07
C ALA A 90 -7.33 -5.23 9.23
N PRO A 91 -7.04 -6.55 9.41
CA PRO A 91 -7.65 -7.34 10.48
C PRO A 91 -7.28 -6.93 11.89
N LEU A 92 -6.23 -6.13 12.07
CA LEU A 92 -5.79 -5.68 13.41
C LEU A 92 -6.64 -4.55 13.97
N ARG A 93 -7.53 -3.95 13.15
CA ARG A 93 -8.41 -2.85 13.57
C ARG A 93 -9.87 -3.28 13.64
N PRO A 94 -10.66 -2.73 14.59
CA PRO A 94 -12.11 -2.82 14.52
C PRO A 94 -12.64 -2.23 13.20
N PRO A 95 -13.50 -2.93 12.44
CA PRO A 95 -13.95 -2.50 11.12
C PRO A 95 -14.62 -1.11 11.12
N ALA A 96 -15.42 -0.81 12.13
CA ALA A 96 -16.07 0.51 12.26
C ALA A 96 -15.06 1.65 12.46
N LEU A 97 -13.99 1.40 13.25
CA LEU A 97 -12.91 2.36 13.44
C LEU A 97 -12.13 2.57 12.13
N LEU A 98 -11.77 1.49 11.46
CA LEU A 98 -11.04 1.54 10.20
C LEU A 98 -11.86 2.29 9.12
N ALA A 99 -13.16 1.97 8.98
CA ALA A 99 -14.04 2.66 8.05
C ALA A 99 -14.08 4.17 8.31
N LYS A 100 -14.15 4.57 9.58
CA LYS A 100 -14.15 5.98 9.99
C LYS A 100 -12.82 6.67 9.67
N GLN A 101 -11.70 6.04 10.01
CA GLN A 101 -10.37 6.59 9.78
C GLN A 101 -10.11 6.81 8.29
N LEU A 102 -10.39 5.81 7.46
CA LEU A 102 -10.14 5.88 6.02
C LEU A 102 -11.08 6.88 5.32
N ALA A 103 -12.36 6.96 5.71
CA ALA A 103 -13.27 7.97 5.19
C ALA A 103 -12.82 9.39 5.57
N THR A 104 -12.32 9.58 6.78
CA THR A 104 -11.80 10.86 7.25
C THR A 104 -10.54 11.26 6.47
N LEU A 105 -9.60 10.32 6.31
CA LEU A 105 -8.37 10.57 5.56
C LEU A 105 -8.65 10.87 4.07
N ASP A 106 -9.61 10.15 3.45
CA ASP A 106 -10.01 10.41 2.08
C ASP A 106 -10.58 11.83 1.91
N ARG A 107 -11.34 12.33 2.90
CA ARG A 107 -11.83 13.71 2.90
C ARG A 107 -10.75 14.73 3.15
N ILE A 108 -9.82 14.50 4.09
CA ILE A 108 -8.68 15.40 4.33
C ILE A 108 -7.82 15.51 3.06
N SER A 109 -7.60 14.39 2.37
CA SER A 109 -6.84 14.35 1.12
C SER A 109 -7.63 14.80 -0.11
N ASN A 110 -8.92 15.11 0.01
CA ASN A 110 -9.81 15.44 -1.10
C ASN A 110 -9.83 14.37 -2.20
N GLY A 111 -10.04 13.10 -1.81
CA GLY A 111 -10.20 11.99 -2.75
C GLY A 111 -8.90 11.45 -3.36
N ARG A 112 -7.76 11.61 -2.68
CA ARG A 112 -6.45 11.13 -3.17
C ARG A 112 -6.00 9.83 -2.52
N LEU A 113 -6.84 9.16 -1.72
CA LEU A 113 -6.46 7.96 -0.98
C LEU A 113 -6.60 6.70 -1.84
N ASP A 114 -5.57 5.84 -1.82
CA ASP A 114 -5.55 4.47 -2.32
C ASP A 114 -5.19 3.51 -1.19
N ILE A 115 -6.07 2.58 -0.84
CA ILE A 115 -5.87 1.73 0.34
C ILE A 115 -5.29 0.39 -0.07
N GLY A 116 -4.01 0.15 0.20
CA GLY A 116 -3.41 -1.17 0.12
C GLY A 116 -3.64 -1.95 1.42
N LEU A 117 -4.25 -3.12 1.34
CA LEU A 117 -4.61 -3.96 2.48
C LEU A 117 -3.93 -5.32 2.41
N ALA A 118 -3.55 -5.87 3.56
CA ALA A 118 -3.11 -7.26 3.70
C ALA A 118 -3.58 -7.86 5.01
N ALA A 119 -3.52 -9.20 5.08
CA ALA A 119 -3.81 -9.92 6.31
C ALA A 119 -2.64 -9.95 7.30
N GLY A 120 -1.45 -9.49 6.91
CA GLY A 120 -0.24 -9.57 7.73
C GLY A 120 0.28 -11.00 7.94
N TRP A 121 1.52 -11.10 8.36
CA TRP A 121 2.23 -12.36 8.55
C TRP A 121 2.64 -12.61 10.01
N GLN A 122 2.76 -11.57 10.83
CA GLN A 122 3.35 -11.60 12.15
C GLN A 122 2.31 -11.98 13.21
N ARG A 123 2.54 -13.08 13.92
CA ARG A 123 1.61 -13.60 14.96
C ARG A 123 1.55 -12.69 16.18
N GLU A 124 2.67 -12.07 16.52
CA GLU A 124 2.85 -11.20 17.67
C GLU A 124 1.93 -9.98 17.61
N GLU A 125 1.72 -9.40 16.44
CA GLU A 125 0.77 -8.30 16.25
C GLU A 125 -0.67 -8.72 16.55
N TYR A 126 -1.05 -9.91 16.10
CA TYR A 126 -2.38 -10.47 16.36
C TYR A 126 -2.58 -10.79 17.84
N GLN A 127 -1.55 -11.34 18.49
CA GLN A 127 -1.58 -11.63 19.92
C GLN A 127 -1.72 -10.34 20.73
N ALA A 128 -0.95 -9.30 20.42
CA ALA A 128 -1.02 -8.00 21.08
C ALA A 128 -2.39 -7.32 20.91
N CYS A 129 -3.05 -7.56 19.79
CA CYS A 129 -4.41 -7.07 19.54
C CYS A 129 -5.52 -8.00 20.07
N ALA A 130 -5.20 -9.10 20.75
CA ALA A 130 -6.15 -10.10 21.22
C ALA A 130 -7.01 -10.71 20.08
N ILE A 131 -6.43 -10.88 18.89
CA ILE A 131 -7.10 -11.39 17.70
C ILE A 131 -6.51 -12.76 17.33
N PRO A 132 -7.35 -13.80 17.10
CA PRO A 132 -6.87 -15.10 16.67
C PRO A 132 -6.21 -15.01 15.27
N PHE A 133 -4.92 -15.33 15.18
CA PHE A 133 -4.16 -15.29 13.92
C PHE A 133 -4.77 -16.17 12.81
N ALA A 134 -5.35 -17.31 13.18
CA ALA A 134 -5.99 -18.22 12.23
C ALA A 134 -7.18 -17.59 11.49
N GLN A 135 -7.82 -16.57 12.07
CA GLN A 135 -8.97 -15.88 11.50
C GLN A 135 -8.58 -14.70 10.58
N ARG A 136 -7.30 -14.38 10.41
CA ARG A 136 -6.85 -13.15 9.74
C ARG A 136 -7.44 -12.95 8.34
N ASN A 137 -7.54 -14.00 7.54
CA ASN A 137 -8.10 -13.91 6.19
C ASN A 137 -9.61 -13.65 6.22
N GLN A 138 -10.36 -14.38 7.05
CA GLN A 138 -11.80 -14.17 7.23
C GLN A 138 -12.08 -12.75 7.75
N ARG A 139 -11.32 -12.33 8.77
CA ARG A 139 -11.45 -10.96 9.31
C ARG A 139 -11.15 -9.89 8.28
N MET A 140 -10.17 -10.11 7.40
CA MET A 140 -9.86 -9.17 6.31
C MET A 140 -11.06 -9.02 5.36
N ASP A 141 -11.65 -10.13 4.94
CA ASP A 141 -12.80 -10.12 4.04
C ASP A 141 -14.02 -9.46 4.70
N ASP A 142 -14.31 -9.82 5.95
CA ASP A 142 -15.41 -9.25 6.71
C ASP A 142 -15.21 -7.76 7.00
N THR A 143 -13.96 -7.34 7.30
CA THR A 143 -13.61 -5.93 7.51
C THR A 143 -13.86 -5.11 6.25
N VAL A 144 -13.47 -5.61 5.07
CA VAL A 144 -13.70 -4.89 3.81
C VAL A 144 -15.19 -4.80 3.49
N ARG A 145 -15.95 -5.89 3.69
CA ARG A 145 -17.42 -5.87 3.51
C ARG A 145 -18.08 -4.86 4.43
N ALA A 146 -17.69 -4.83 5.70
CA ALA A 146 -18.22 -3.87 6.67
C ALA A 146 -17.85 -2.43 6.30
N CYS A 147 -16.61 -2.15 5.90
CA CYS A 147 -16.20 -0.83 5.43
C CYS A 147 -17.01 -0.38 4.20
N ARG A 148 -17.15 -1.25 3.20
CA ARG A 148 -17.98 -0.95 2.00
C ARG A 148 -19.42 -0.62 2.35
N ALA A 149 -20.03 -1.39 3.27
CA ALA A 149 -21.38 -1.12 3.74
C ALA A 149 -21.47 0.21 4.49
N LEU A 150 -20.54 0.49 5.40
CA LEU A 150 -20.53 1.74 6.19
C LEU A 150 -20.25 2.99 5.32
N TRP A 151 -19.54 2.86 4.19
CA TRP A 151 -19.27 3.98 3.27
C TRP A 151 -20.43 4.34 2.33
N THR A 152 -21.54 3.59 2.36
CA THR A 152 -22.73 3.97 1.59
C THR A 152 -23.40 5.24 2.11
N GLY A 153 -23.24 5.57 3.39
CA GLY A 153 -23.96 6.65 4.06
C GLY A 153 -25.39 6.28 4.45
N GLU A 154 -25.77 5.01 4.27
CA GLU A 154 -27.07 4.47 4.67
C GLU A 154 -26.96 3.78 6.04
N ARG A 155 -28.13 3.48 6.66
CA ARG A 155 -28.16 2.63 7.85
C ARG A 155 -27.87 1.19 7.48
N VAL A 156 -26.94 0.57 8.23
CA VAL A 156 -26.43 -0.77 7.95
C VAL A 156 -26.80 -1.72 9.07
N THR A 157 -27.39 -2.85 8.68
CA THR A 157 -27.48 -4.07 9.49
C THR A 157 -26.74 -5.16 8.72
N LEU A 158 -25.69 -5.72 9.32
CA LEU A 158 -24.81 -6.70 8.69
C LEU A 158 -24.34 -7.71 9.72
N LYS A 159 -24.46 -9.00 9.41
CA LYS A 159 -23.94 -10.08 10.26
C LYS A 159 -23.02 -10.97 9.45
N LEU A 160 -21.75 -10.93 9.79
CA LEU A 160 -20.65 -11.72 9.20
C LEU A 160 -19.97 -12.54 10.31
N PRO A 161 -19.16 -13.54 9.98
CA PRO A 161 -18.48 -14.39 10.96
C PRO A 161 -17.70 -13.62 12.03
N THR A 162 -17.12 -12.48 11.70
CA THR A 162 -16.26 -11.71 12.63
C THR A 162 -16.74 -10.26 12.86
N VAL A 163 -17.85 -9.86 12.26
CA VAL A 163 -18.39 -8.49 12.35
C VAL A 163 -19.91 -8.52 12.48
N GLU A 164 -20.44 -7.79 13.44
CA GLU A 164 -21.87 -7.57 13.59
C GLU A 164 -22.16 -6.07 13.70
N LEU A 165 -23.04 -5.57 12.84
CA LEU A 165 -23.54 -4.19 12.82
C LEU A 165 -25.07 -4.26 12.87
N ASP A 166 -25.69 -3.49 13.76
CA ASP A 166 -27.14 -3.46 13.88
C ASP A 166 -27.63 -2.01 13.78
N ASN A 167 -28.33 -1.70 12.68
CA ASN A 167 -28.98 -0.43 12.41
C ASN A 167 -28.08 0.81 12.65
N VAL A 168 -26.80 0.71 12.28
CA VAL A 168 -25.80 1.77 12.50
C VAL A 168 -25.65 2.66 11.27
N LEU A 169 -25.24 3.92 11.50
CA LEU A 169 -24.91 4.89 10.46
C LEU A 169 -23.50 5.39 10.66
N ALA A 170 -22.69 5.40 9.59
CA ALA A 170 -21.33 5.92 9.61
C ALA A 170 -21.20 7.14 8.68
N VAL A 171 -20.93 8.30 9.27
CA VAL A 171 -20.63 9.55 8.56
C VAL A 171 -19.36 10.17 9.19
N PRO A 172 -18.50 10.85 8.41
CA PRO A 172 -18.62 11.08 6.97
C PRO A 172 -18.37 9.82 6.15
N THR A 173 -18.89 9.80 4.93
CA THR A 173 -18.48 8.84 3.89
C THR A 173 -17.22 9.33 3.19
N PRO A 174 -16.45 8.49 2.48
CA PRO A 174 -15.36 8.93 1.62
C PRO A 174 -15.82 9.95 0.57
N VAL A 175 -14.88 10.67 -0.04
CA VAL A 175 -15.11 11.48 -1.25
C VAL A 175 -15.24 10.54 -2.45
N GLN A 176 -14.33 9.55 -2.52
CA GLN A 176 -14.30 8.56 -3.59
C GLN A 176 -15.38 7.49 -3.40
N ALA A 177 -16.15 7.21 -4.45
CA ALA A 177 -17.19 6.19 -4.47
C ALA A 177 -17.08 5.34 -5.75
N PRO A 178 -16.50 4.14 -5.69
CA PRO A 178 -15.91 3.47 -4.52
C PRO A 178 -14.52 4.00 -4.15
N LEU A 179 -14.20 3.98 -2.86
CA LEU A 179 -12.82 4.21 -2.39
C LEU A 179 -11.90 3.08 -2.90
N PRO A 180 -10.79 3.37 -3.61
CA PRO A 180 -9.94 2.33 -4.19
C PRO A 180 -9.28 1.44 -3.15
N ILE A 181 -9.38 0.11 -3.35
CA ILE A 181 -8.75 -0.91 -2.50
C ILE A 181 -7.79 -1.73 -3.35
N TRP A 182 -6.56 -1.85 -2.87
CA TRP A 182 -5.53 -2.71 -3.42
C TRP A 182 -5.23 -3.83 -2.41
N TYR A 183 -4.98 -5.04 -2.90
CA TYR A 183 -4.67 -6.16 -2.02
C TYR A 183 -3.21 -6.58 -2.14
N GLY A 184 -2.53 -6.64 -0.99
CA GLY A 184 -1.23 -7.30 -0.85
C GLY A 184 -1.39 -8.80 -0.66
N GLY A 185 -0.51 -9.57 -1.28
CA GLY A 185 -0.47 -11.01 -1.08
C GLY A 185 0.07 -11.80 -2.26
N SER A 186 0.34 -13.09 -2.00
CA SER A 186 0.82 -14.04 -3.01
C SER A 186 -0.25 -14.31 -4.07
N PRO A 187 0.13 -14.63 -5.31
CA PRO A 187 -0.81 -15.01 -6.34
C PRO A 187 -1.53 -16.32 -5.96
N GLY A 188 -2.81 -16.41 -6.34
CA GLY A 188 -3.62 -17.61 -6.09
C GLY A 188 -5.11 -17.32 -6.22
N ALA A 189 -5.91 -18.38 -6.34
CA ALA A 189 -7.35 -18.27 -6.57
C ALA A 189 -8.07 -17.43 -5.50
N ALA A 190 -7.73 -17.60 -4.22
CA ALA A 190 -8.34 -16.83 -3.14
C ALA A 190 -8.01 -15.32 -3.24
N THR A 191 -6.77 -14.97 -3.56
CA THR A 191 -6.36 -13.57 -3.76
C THR A 191 -7.05 -12.98 -4.99
N ALA A 192 -7.11 -13.71 -6.09
CA ALA A 192 -7.78 -13.28 -7.32
C ALA A 192 -9.29 -13.03 -7.09
N GLN A 193 -9.97 -13.94 -6.39
CA GLN A 193 -11.39 -13.78 -6.06
C GLN A 193 -11.64 -12.57 -5.16
N ARG A 194 -10.80 -12.35 -4.16
CA ARG A 194 -10.88 -11.20 -3.25
C ARG A 194 -10.70 -9.88 -4.00
N ILE A 195 -9.70 -9.78 -4.89
CA ILE A 195 -9.47 -8.59 -5.70
C ILE A 195 -10.64 -8.37 -6.67
N ALA A 196 -11.14 -9.43 -7.29
CA ALA A 196 -12.27 -9.34 -8.22
C ALA A 196 -13.58 -8.93 -7.53
N GLU A 197 -13.77 -9.26 -6.24
CA GLU A 197 -14.97 -8.88 -5.49
C GLU A 197 -14.90 -7.41 -5.01
N PHE A 198 -13.78 -6.97 -4.46
CA PHE A 198 -13.70 -5.69 -3.74
C PHE A 198 -12.62 -4.74 -4.22
N GLY A 199 -11.59 -5.25 -4.90
CA GLY A 199 -10.37 -4.50 -5.18
C GLY A 199 -10.35 -3.86 -6.56
N GLN A 200 -9.50 -2.87 -6.71
CA GLN A 200 -9.09 -2.28 -7.97
C GLN A 200 -7.68 -2.68 -8.35
N GLY A 201 -6.87 -3.12 -7.38
CA GLY A 201 -5.48 -3.40 -7.63
C GLY A 201 -4.87 -4.50 -6.79
N TRP A 202 -3.69 -4.93 -7.24
CA TRP A 202 -2.85 -5.92 -6.61
C TRP A 202 -1.47 -5.35 -6.28
N VAL A 203 -0.97 -5.66 -5.08
CA VAL A 203 0.36 -5.30 -4.59
C VAL A 203 1.10 -6.59 -4.24
N PRO A 204 1.69 -7.28 -5.22
CA PRO A 204 2.54 -8.45 -4.94
C PRO A 204 3.84 -8.02 -4.25
N LEU A 205 4.41 -8.92 -3.44
CA LEU A 205 5.71 -8.73 -2.82
C LEU A 205 6.70 -9.77 -3.35
N PHE A 206 7.87 -9.31 -3.78
CA PHE A 206 9.04 -10.14 -4.13
C PHE A 206 8.77 -11.30 -5.10
N LEU A 207 7.93 -11.07 -6.11
CA LEU A 207 7.65 -12.09 -7.13
C LEU A 207 8.60 -11.96 -8.32
N PRO A 208 9.09 -13.08 -8.87
CA PRO A 208 9.73 -13.11 -10.19
C PRO A 208 8.71 -12.79 -11.29
N GLU A 209 9.18 -12.30 -12.45
CA GLU A 209 8.33 -11.80 -13.53
C GLU A 209 7.32 -12.85 -14.05
N ASP A 210 7.70 -14.12 -14.14
CA ASP A 210 6.82 -15.20 -14.59
C ASP A 210 5.66 -15.46 -13.62
N ALA A 211 5.94 -15.47 -12.32
CA ALA A 211 4.90 -15.61 -11.29
C ALA A 211 4.01 -14.35 -11.20
N LEU A 212 4.58 -13.17 -11.43
CA LEU A 212 3.83 -11.92 -11.52
C LEU A 212 2.86 -11.95 -12.71
N ALA A 213 3.34 -12.31 -13.90
CA ALA A 213 2.53 -12.42 -15.11
C ALA A 213 1.38 -13.44 -14.94
N ALA A 214 1.69 -14.62 -14.40
CA ALA A 214 0.68 -15.64 -14.12
C ALA A 214 -0.38 -15.15 -13.12
N GLY A 215 0.03 -14.43 -12.07
CA GLY A 215 -0.89 -13.83 -11.10
C GLY A 215 -1.81 -12.77 -11.73
N ILE A 216 -1.30 -11.92 -12.61
CA ILE A 216 -2.08 -10.92 -13.35
C ILE A 216 -3.14 -11.60 -14.23
N VAL A 217 -2.78 -12.64 -14.96
CA VAL A 217 -3.73 -13.42 -15.78
C VAL A 217 -4.85 -13.99 -14.92
N LEU A 218 -4.51 -14.64 -13.80
CA LEU A 218 -5.49 -15.23 -12.88
C LEU A 218 -6.48 -14.19 -12.32
N ILE A 219 -6.00 -12.98 -11.98
CA ILE A 219 -6.88 -11.91 -11.47
C ILE A 219 -7.77 -11.36 -12.58
N ARG A 220 -7.24 -11.20 -13.81
CA ARG A 220 -8.03 -10.77 -14.98
C ARG A 220 -9.14 -11.76 -15.33
N GLU A 221 -8.87 -13.05 -15.26
CA GLU A 221 -9.89 -14.10 -15.42
C GLU A 221 -10.97 -14.00 -14.33
N ALA A 222 -10.58 -13.77 -13.08
CA ALA A 222 -11.53 -13.56 -11.98
C ALA A 222 -12.36 -12.26 -12.14
N PHE A 223 -11.82 -11.21 -12.77
CA PHE A 223 -12.57 -10.00 -13.14
C PHE A 223 -13.62 -10.35 -14.20
N ALA A 224 -13.22 -10.99 -15.30
CA ALA A 224 -14.11 -11.40 -16.37
C ALA A 224 -15.26 -12.30 -15.86
N ALA A 225 -14.96 -13.23 -14.94
CA ALA A 225 -15.96 -14.10 -14.32
C ALA A 225 -16.99 -13.35 -13.44
N ARG A 226 -16.78 -12.06 -13.15
CA ARG A 226 -17.66 -11.17 -12.40
C ARG A 226 -18.17 -9.99 -13.24
N ASP A 227 -18.14 -10.10 -14.56
CA ASP A 227 -18.53 -9.05 -15.50
C ASP A 227 -17.80 -7.71 -15.29
N ARG A 228 -16.55 -7.79 -14.77
CA ARG A 228 -15.67 -6.64 -14.65
C ARG A 228 -14.68 -6.62 -15.82
N ASP A 229 -14.38 -5.42 -16.31
CA ASP A 229 -13.37 -5.26 -17.38
C ASP A 229 -11.96 -5.61 -16.85
N PRO A 230 -11.30 -6.67 -17.36
CA PRO A 230 -9.95 -7.06 -16.97
C PRO A 230 -8.88 -5.98 -17.21
N ALA A 231 -9.12 -5.04 -18.14
CA ALA A 231 -8.19 -3.95 -18.43
C ALA A 231 -8.12 -2.91 -17.31
N THR A 232 -9.12 -2.88 -16.42
CA THR A 232 -9.16 -1.97 -15.27
C THR A 232 -8.32 -2.42 -14.09
N LEU A 233 -7.78 -3.64 -14.11
CA LEU A 233 -6.88 -4.14 -13.08
C LEU A 233 -5.62 -3.25 -13.00
N GLN A 234 -5.33 -2.77 -11.81
CA GLN A 234 -4.10 -2.06 -11.51
C GLN A 234 -3.12 -2.98 -10.77
N VAL A 235 -1.84 -2.91 -11.11
CA VAL A 235 -0.80 -3.73 -10.47
C VAL A 235 0.38 -2.83 -10.11
N ARG A 236 0.76 -2.83 -8.82
CA ARG A 236 1.94 -2.12 -8.33
C ARG A 236 3.05 -3.11 -8.05
N HIS A 237 4.19 -2.96 -8.72
CA HIS A 237 5.35 -3.82 -8.53
C HIS A 237 6.53 -3.04 -7.97
N GLN A 238 7.23 -3.62 -6.98
CA GLN A 238 8.40 -2.99 -6.37
C GLN A 238 9.64 -3.22 -7.23
N LEU A 239 10.36 -2.13 -7.51
CA LEU A 239 11.69 -2.16 -8.11
C LEU A 239 12.76 -2.15 -7.00
N PHE A 240 13.90 -2.74 -7.30
CA PHE A 240 15.08 -2.71 -6.43
C PHE A 240 16.08 -1.70 -6.96
N ALA A 241 16.46 -0.74 -6.13
CA ALA A 241 17.43 0.28 -6.46
C ALA A 241 18.77 -0.34 -6.89
N GLN A 242 19.27 0.12 -8.02
CA GLN A 242 20.61 -0.17 -8.51
C GLN A 242 21.52 1.04 -8.27
N PHE A 243 22.79 0.79 -8.03
CA PHE A 243 23.73 1.85 -7.70
C PHE A 243 24.95 1.80 -8.59
N THR A 244 25.44 2.98 -8.98
CA THR A 244 26.72 3.13 -9.67
C THR A 244 27.89 2.72 -8.79
N ALA A 245 29.08 2.57 -9.37
CA ALA A 245 30.31 2.31 -8.62
C ALA A 245 30.64 3.44 -7.59
N ALA A 246 30.14 4.65 -7.82
CA ALA A 246 30.25 5.78 -6.89
C ALA A 246 29.19 5.77 -5.78
N GLY A 247 28.30 4.79 -5.76
CA GLY A 247 27.24 4.66 -4.75
C GLY A 247 26.00 5.54 -4.97
N GLN A 248 25.89 6.20 -6.11
CA GLN A 248 24.72 6.99 -6.48
C GLN A 248 23.63 6.08 -7.07
N LEU A 249 22.35 6.42 -6.90
CA LEU A 249 21.25 5.71 -7.53
C LEU A 249 21.38 5.77 -9.06
N ASP A 250 21.46 4.59 -9.68
CA ASP A 250 21.46 4.44 -11.14
C ASP A 250 20.02 4.28 -11.62
N LEU A 251 19.43 5.37 -12.09
CA LEU A 251 18.02 5.39 -12.52
C LEU A 251 17.80 4.51 -13.74
N ASP A 252 18.70 4.53 -14.73
CA ASP A 252 18.51 3.75 -15.95
C ASP A 252 18.60 2.25 -15.65
N ALA A 253 19.53 1.83 -14.81
CA ALA A 253 19.62 0.44 -14.37
C ALA A 253 18.43 0.03 -13.46
N THR A 254 17.98 0.93 -12.57
CA THR A 254 16.85 0.68 -11.67
C THR A 254 15.53 0.50 -12.43
N PHE A 255 15.30 1.32 -13.45
CA PHE A 255 14.07 1.27 -14.25
C PHE A 255 14.18 0.41 -15.52
N ALA A 256 15.31 -0.24 -15.77
CA ALA A 256 15.50 -1.11 -16.93
C ALA A 256 14.39 -2.16 -17.17
N PRO A 257 13.74 -2.77 -16.14
CA PRO A 257 12.68 -3.73 -16.37
C PRO A 257 11.32 -3.13 -16.74
N VAL A 258 11.14 -1.81 -16.74
CA VAL A 258 9.83 -1.14 -16.80
C VAL A 258 9.03 -1.48 -18.07
N ASP A 259 9.66 -1.57 -19.25
CA ASP A 259 8.93 -1.90 -20.47
C ASP A 259 8.39 -3.33 -20.43
N ARG A 260 9.22 -4.31 -20.01
CA ARG A 260 8.76 -5.69 -19.82
C ARG A 260 7.65 -5.79 -18.79
N LEU A 261 7.77 -5.07 -17.68
CA LEU A 261 6.73 -5.03 -16.63
C LEU A 261 5.43 -4.43 -17.16
N ARG A 262 5.49 -3.40 -18.00
CA ARG A 262 4.33 -2.82 -18.68
C ARG A 262 3.65 -3.83 -19.59
N ASP A 263 4.43 -4.58 -20.38
CA ASP A 263 3.91 -5.57 -21.33
C ASP A 263 3.16 -6.71 -20.62
N ILE A 264 3.59 -7.15 -19.45
CA ILE A 264 2.87 -8.14 -18.65
C ILE A 264 1.69 -7.58 -17.87
N GLY A 265 1.52 -6.25 -17.85
CA GLY A 265 0.35 -5.58 -17.26
C GLY A 265 0.55 -4.88 -15.92
N VAL A 266 1.80 -4.62 -15.52
CA VAL A 266 2.10 -3.71 -14.39
C VAL A 266 1.72 -2.29 -14.78
N THR A 267 1.03 -1.59 -13.89
CA THR A 267 0.52 -0.22 -14.12
C THR A 267 1.26 0.83 -13.30
N MET A 268 1.92 0.41 -12.22
CA MET A 268 2.67 1.28 -11.32
C MET A 268 3.94 0.55 -10.85
N VAL A 269 5.06 1.24 -10.85
CA VAL A 269 6.30 0.78 -10.20
C VAL A 269 6.56 1.55 -8.93
N SER A 270 7.13 0.89 -7.92
CA SER A 270 7.38 1.45 -6.60
C SER A 270 8.85 1.35 -6.22
N LEU A 271 9.37 2.39 -5.58
CA LEU A 271 10.70 2.40 -4.98
C LEU A 271 10.60 2.64 -3.48
N GLY A 272 11.31 1.82 -2.69
CA GLY A 272 11.46 2.06 -1.26
C GLY A 272 12.37 3.25 -1.00
N LEU A 273 11.91 4.26 -0.27
CA LEU A 273 12.66 5.49 -0.04
C LEU A 273 14.01 5.20 0.61
N GLY A 274 14.02 4.50 1.74
CA GLY A 274 15.23 4.18 2.48
C GLY A 274 16.16 3.20 1.75
N TRP A 275 15.66 2.40 0.81
CA TRP A 275 16.48 1.50 -0.01
C TRP A 275 17.12 2.20 -1.21
N SER A 276 16.56 3.31 -1.64
CA SER A 276 16.99 4.04 -2.85
C SER A 276 17.98 5.16 -2.55
N ILE A 277 18.20 5.51 -1.28
CA ILE A 277 19.00 6.65 -0.86
C ILE A 277 20.00 6.20 0.20
N ARG A 278 21.26 6.58 0.02
CA ARG A 278 22.36 6.24 0.93
C ARG A 278 22.75 7.39 1.86
N ASP A 279 22.71 8.62 1.36
CA ASP A 279 23.00 9.83 2.14
C ASP A 279 21.71 10.60 2.41
N PRO A 280 21.36 10.87 3.68
CA PRO A 280 20.21 11.70 4.03
C PRO A 280 20.17 13.07 3.36
N ALA A 281 21.34 13.65 3.03
CA ALA A 281 21.41 14.93 2.33
C ALA A 281 20.87 14.87 0.89
N ASP A 282 20.84 13.69 0.29
CA ASP A 282 20.43 13.50 -1.11
C ASP A 282 18.93 13.22 -1.29
N VAL A 283 18.14 13.17 -0.22
CA VAL A 283 16.72 12.74 -0.28
C VAL A 283 15.91 13.57 -1.27
N GLU A 284 15.94 14.89 -1.15
CA GLU A 284 15.20 15.79 -2.04
C GLU A 284 15.67 15.65 -3.49
N ALA A 285 16.98 15.68 -3.71
CA ALA A 285 17.58 15.57 -5.04
C ALA A 285 17.26 14.22 -5.70
N THR A 286 17.28 13.13 -4.93
CA THR A 286 16.94 11.80 -5.45
C THR A 286 15.46 11.69 -5.82
N ILE A 287 14.56 12.20 -4.99
CA ILE A 287 13.12 12.24 -5.32
C ILE A 287 12.88 13.07 -6.59
N ALA A 288 13.54 14.22 -6.71
CA ALA A 288 13.46 15.07 -7.90
C ALA A 288 13.98 14.35 -9.16
N ALA A 289 15.09 13.61 -9.04
CA ALA A 289 15.66 12.85 -10.14
C ALA A 289 14.76 11.70 -10.59
N ILE A 290 14.14 10.96 -9.65
CA ILE A 290 13.15 9.91 -9.94
C ILE A 290 11.95 10.51 -10.72
N GLY A 291 11.41 11.63 -10.25
CA GLY A 291 10.29 12.29 -10.93
C GLY A 291 10.66 12.82 -12.32
N ALA A 292 11.84 13.39 -12.47
CA ALA A 292 12.34 13.86 -13.78
C ALA A 292 12.53 12.69 -14.75
N TRP A 293 13.08 11.58 -14.29
CA TRP A 293 13.22 10.36 -15.08
C TRP A 293 11.85 9.85 -15.54
N GLY A 294 10.87 9.77 -14.62
CA GLY A 294 9.50 9.35 -14.94
C GLY A 294 8.84 10.20 -16.00
N LYS A 295 8.90 11.52 -15.86
CA LYS A 295 8.34 12.47 -16.86
C LYS A 295 8.92 12.30 -18.27
N LYS A 296 10.16 11.83 -18.37
CA LYS A 296 10.86 11.66 -19.65
C LYS A 296 10.56 10.30 -20.31
N HIS A 297 10.30 9.25 -19.52
CA HIS A 297 10.32 7.85 -20.01
C HIS A 297 8.99 7.10 -19.84
N LEU A 298 8.05 7.58 -19.00
CA LEU A 298 6.79 6.92 -18.72
C LEU A 298 5.56 7.65 -19.25
#